data_ee7b744de1c0d145d47b072e87229733
#
_entry.id   ee7b744de1c0d145d47b072e87229733
#
_cell.length_a   1.000
_cell.length_b   1.000
_cell.length_c   1.000
_cell.angle_alpha   90.00
_cell.angle_beta   90.00
_cell.angle_gamma   90.00
#
_symmetry.space_group_name_H-M   'P 1'
#
loop_
_entity.id
_entity.type
_entity.pdbx_description
1 polymer ?
#
loop_
_entity_poly.entity_id
_entity_poly.type
_entity_poly.pdbx_seq_one_letter_code
_entity_poly.pdbx_strand_id
1 'polypeptide(L)'
;MSFLRKILMLLNREVPTEALIERGMKVGENFNRQQGCFIDPSHCFLITIGDDVTMSIRVTVMAHDASTKKTLGYTKVGQVHIGNHVFIGANTTILPGVTIGDYAVIGAGSIVTHDVPARTVVAGVPAKEICGVDEYVARFQEQMDETNTFGDGYRMGYGLDESKKKGILAATDGKIAFIR
;
A
#
# COMPACT_ATOMS: atom_id res chain seq x y z
N MET A 1 6.93 3.36 -17.83
CA MET A 1 6.06 4.42 -17.21
C MET A 1 5.81 5.50 -18.25
N SER A 2 4.55 6.02 -18.41
CA SER A 2 4.23 7.02 -19.43
C SER A 2 4.88 8.37 -19.11
N PHE A 3 5.22 9.16 -20.15
CA PHE A 3 5.81 10.51 -20.02
C PHE A 3 4.94 11.45 -19.15
N LEU A 4 3.62 11.38 -19.30
CA LEU A 4 2.66 12.16 -18.53
C LEU A 4 2.73 11.83 -17.02
N ARG A 5 2.90 10.56 -16.67
CA ARG A 5 3.05 10.12 -15.28
C ARG A 5 4.35 10.67 -14.65
N LYS A 6 5.44 10.72 -15.42
CA LYS A 6 6.70 11.33 -14.97
C LYS A 6 6.53 12.83 -14.64
N ILE A 7 5.83 13.58 -15.49
CA ILE A 7 5.56 15.00 -15.27
C ILE A 7 4.69 15.20 -14.02
N LEU A 8 3.64 14.41 -13.84
CA LEU A 8 2.77 14.47 -12.65
C LEU A 8 3.54 14.17 -11.36
N MET A 9 4.45 13.20 -11.38
CA MET A 9 5.31 12.90 -10.22
C MET A 9 6.23 14.08 -9.87
N LEU A 10 6.82 14.73 -10.88
CA LEU A 10 7.64 15.93 -10.68
C LEU A 10 6.82 17.10 -10.10
N LEU A 11 5.61 17.33 -10.59
CA LEU A 11 4.70 18.35 -10.06
C LEU A 11 4.29 18.06 -8.61
N ASN A 12 4.10 16.81 -8.26
CA ASN A 12 3.76 16.37 -6.90
C ASN A 12 4.99 16.22 -5.98
N ARG A 13 6.20 16.54 -6.46
CA ARG A 13 7.48 16.31 -5.76
C ARG A 13 7.71 14.83 -5.38
N GLU A 14 7.12 13.91 -6.12
CA GLU A 14 7.37 12.49 -5.95
C GLU A 14 8.69 12.10 -6.63
N VAL A 15 9.57 11.42 -5.90
CA VAL A 15 10.78 10.84 -6.49
C VAL A 15 10.40 9.53 -7.20
N PRO A 16 10.73 9.36 -8.49
CA PRO A 16 10.47 8.11 -9.21
C PRO A 16 11.10 6.89 -8.52
N THR A 17 10.46 5.74 -8.62
CA THR A 17 10.95 4.50 -8.00
C THR A 17 12.33 4.13 -8.51
N GLU A 18 12.58 4.31 -9.81
CA GLU A 18 13.87 4.04 -10.46
C GLU A 18 14.99 4.90 -9.84
N ALA A 19 14.72 6.18 -9.58
CA ALA A 19 15.69 7.07 -8.95
C ALA A 19 15.95 6.72 -7.47
N LEU A 20 14.99 6.13 -6.77
CA LEU A 20 15.19 5.61 -5.41
C LEU A 20 16.03 4.33 -5.44
N ILE A 21 15.83 3.45 -6.42
CA ILE A 21 16.64 2.24 -6.62
C ILE A 21 18.11 2.63 -6.91
N GLU A 22 18.33 3.61 -7.80
CA GLU A 22 19.69 4.14 -8.07
C GLU A 22 20.38 4.69 -6.83
N ARG A 23 19.60 5.17 -5.83
CA ARG A 23 20.10 5.63 -4.52
C ARG A 23 20.23 4.52 -3.48
N GLY A 24 20.01 3.26 -3.85
CA GLY A 24 20.22 2.08 -3.01
C GLY A 24 18.97 1.47 -2.39
N MET A 25 17.77 1.93 -2.70
CA MET A 25 16.53 1.23 -2.32
C MET A 25 16.49 -0.13 -3.00
N LYS A 26 16.08 -1.18 -2.27
CA LYS A 26 15.88 -2.52 -2.83
C LYS A 26 14.38 -2.74 -3.07
N VAL A 27 14.03 -3.21 -4.27
CA VAL A 27 12.64 -3.46 -4.66
C VAL A 27 12.58 -4.75 -5.46
N GLY A 28 11.65 -5.63 -5.11
CA GLY A 28 11.36 -6.87 -5.81
C GLY A 28 10.49 -6.67 -7.06
N GLU A 29 10.01 -7.77 -7.61
CA GLU A 29 9.18 -7.78 -8.82
C GLU A 29 7.75 -7.31 -8.54
N ASN A 30 7.05 -6.85 -9.58
CA ASN A 30 5.62 -6.45 -9.55
C ASN A 30 5.26 -5.41 -8.47
N PHE A 31 6.19 -4.55 -8.08
CA PHE A 31 5.91 -3.47 -7.14
C PHE A 31 4.94 -2.45 -7.75
N ASN A 32 3.75 -2.35 -7.18
CA ASN A 32 2.69 -1.43 -7.59
C ASN A 32 2.59 -0.24 -6.63
N ARG A 33 3.20 0.88 -7.00
CA ARG A 33 3.13 2.14 -6.26
C ARG A 33 2.10 3.06 -6.89
N GLN A 34 1.01 3.31 -6.18
CA GLN A 34 -0.03 4.26 -6.61
C GLN A 34 0.41 5.72 -6.43
N GLN A 35 -0.42 6.64 -6.92
CA GLN A 35 -0.14 8.08 -6.93
C GLN A 35 -0.07 8.67 -5.52
N GLY A 36 0.79 9.68 -5.33
CA GLY A 36 0.92 10.42 -4.08
C GLY A 36 1.77 9.74 -3.01
N CYS A 37 2.34 8.57 -3.29
CA CYS A 37 3.17 7.88 -2.32
C CYS A 37 4.51 8.58 -2.13
N PHE A 38 4.89 8.80 -0.87
CA PHE A 38 6.19 9.31 -0.47
C PHE A 38 7.04 8.18 0.10
N ILE A 39 8.20 7.94 -0.50
CA ILE A 39 9.23 7.05 0.04
C ILE A 39 10.44 7.92 0.34
N ASP A 40 10.95 7.86 1.57
CA ASP A 40 12.04 8.70 2.07
C ASP A 40 13.23 8.75 1.09
N PRO A 41 13.44 9.86 0.37
CA PRO A 41 14.47 9.90 -0.66
C PRO A 41 15.88 10.12 -0.10
N SER A 42 15.98 10.53 1.17
CA SER A 42 17.26 10.82 1.84
C SER A 42 17.90 9.56 2.39
N HIS A 43 17.07 8.59 2.82
CA HIS A 43 17.53 7.35 3.45
C HIS A 43 16.93 6.11 2.80
N CYS A 44 16.57 6.19 1.51
CA CYS A 44 15.93 5.08 0.77
C CYS A 44 16.79 3.81 0.72
N PHE A 45 18.10 3.93 0.84
CA PHE A 45 19.03 2.78 0.94
C PHE A 45 18.79 1.89 2.19
N LEU A 46 18.01 2.39 3.16
CA LEU A 46 17.53 1.62 4.32
C LEU A 46 16.19 0.92 4.07
N ILE A 47 15.58 1.08 2.89
CA ILE A 47 14.26 0.55 2.58
C ILE A 47 14.40 -0.63 1.64
N THR A 48 13.79 -1.76 2.04
CA THR A 48 13.67 -2.96 1.22
C THR A 48 12.20 -3.32 1.06
N ILE A 49 11.77 -3.55 -0.18
CA ILE A 49 10.41 -3.92 -0.56
C ILE A 49 10.51 -5.25 -1.34
N GLY A 50 9.73 -6.23 -0.94
CA GLY A 50 9.67 -7.54 -1.59
C GLY A 50 8.86 -7.56 -2.88
N ASP A 51 8.52 -8.77 -3.33
CA ASP A 51 7.75 -9.02 -4.55
C ASP A 51 6.24 -8.82 -4.33
N ASP A 52 5.52 -8.46 -5.42
CA ASP A 52 4.06 -8.33 -5.44
C ASP A 52 3.50 -7.39 -4.36
N VAL A 53 4.24 -6.34 -3.99
CA VAL A 53 3.79 -5.34 -3.00
C VAL A 53 2.95 -4.28 -3.67
N THR A 54 1.77 -4.01 -3.10
CA THR A 54 0.91 -2.90 -3.52
C THR A 54 0.86 -1.82 -2.45
N MET A 55 1.33 -0.62 -2.78
CA MET A 55 1.09 0.61 -2.03
C MET A 55 -0.06 1.38 -2.68
N SER A 56 -1.18 1.51 -1.97
CA SER A 56 -2.30 2.33 -2.39
C SER A 56 -1.93 3.83 -2.38
N ILE A 57 -2.87 4.70 -2.70
CA ILE A 57 -2.60 6.14 -2.82
C ILE A 57 -2.08 6.74 -1.51
N ARG A 58 -1.12 7.68 -1.63
CA ARG A 58 -0.59 8.50 -0.51
C ARG A 58 0.00 7.70 0.65
N VAL A 59 0.55 6.53 0.38
CA VAL A 59 1.34 5.81 1.39
C VAL A 59 2.65 6.54 1.62
N THR A 60 3.05 6.66 2.89
CA THR A 60 4.32 7.27 3.31
C THR A 60 5.21 6.23 3.96
N VAL A 61 6.46 6.09 3.49
CA VAL A 61 7.48 5.22 4.09
C VAL A 61 8.65 6.10 4.52
N MET A 62 8.91 6.12 5.83
CA MET A 62 9.97 6.91 6.45
C MET A 62 11.07 6.00 6.97
N ALA A 63 12.32 6.30 6.64
CA ALA A 63 13.50 5.61 7.18
C ALA A 63 14.32 6.51 8.13
N HIS A 64 13.88 7.76 8.35
CA HIS A 64 14.45 8.68 9.33
C HIS A 64 13.38 9.46 10.10
N ASP A 65 13.76 9.94 11.29
CA ASP A 65 12.93 10.79 12.14
C ASP A 65 13.81 11.79 12.91
N ALA A 66 13.62 13.06 12.62
CA ALA A 66 14.40 14.15 13.21
C ALA A 66 13.82 14.68 14.54
N SER A 67 12.83 14.05 15.14
CA SER A 67 12.16 14.51 16.37
C SER A 67 13.12 14.70 17.55
N THR A 68 14.17 13.89 17.62
CA THR A 68 15.18 13.93 18.69
C THR A 68 16.34 14.90 18.43
N LYS A 69 16.45 15.45 17.20
CA LYS A 69 17.61 16.22 16.77
C LYS A 69 17.85 17.48 17.62
N LYS A 70 16.80 18.19 18.02
CA LYS A 70 16.95 19.41 18.83
C LYS A 70 17.46 19.11 20.23
N THR A 71 17.09 17.97 20.83
CA THR A 71 17.41 17.64 22.22
C THR A 71 18.72 16.84 22.31
N LEU A 72 18.89 15.86 21.40
CA LEU A 72 20.04 14.93 21.45
C LEU A 72 21.14 15.29 20.45
N GLY A 73 20.91 16.22 19.52
CA GLY A 73 21.83 16.53 18.42
C GLY A 73 21.79 15.52 17.26
N TYR A 74 21.00 14.43 17.36
CA TYR A 74 20.95 13.33 16.42
C TYR A 74 19.55 13.07 15.86
N THR A 75 19.49 12.68 14.58
CA THR A 75 18.31 12.16 13.89
C THR A 75 18.27 10.64 14.02
N LYS A 76 17.13 10.07 14.34
CA LYS A 76 16.93 8.62 14.32
C LYS A 76 16.86 8.13 12.89
N VAL A 77 17.46 7.01 12.59
CA VAL A 77 17.34 6.29 11.33
C VAL A 77 17.05 4.82 11.62
N GLY A 78 16.31 4.15 10.75
CA GLY A 78 15.98 2.73 10.93
C GLY A 78 15.68 2.07 9.60
N GLN A 79 16.07 0.79 9.46
CA GLN A 79 15.74 0.00 8.30
C GLN A 79 14.23 -0.26 8.25
N VAL A 80 13.64 -0.19 7.05
CA VAL A 80 12.26 -0.58 6.81
C VAL A 80 12.26 -1.76 5.86
N HIS A 81 11.66 -2.87 6.28
CA HIS A 81 11.52 -4.07 5.48
C HIS A 81 10.04 -4.35 5.24
N ILE A 82 9.65 -4.43 3.97
CA ILE A 82 8.31 -4.82 3.55
C ILE A 82 8.46 -6.14 2.81
N GLY A 83 7.84 -7.20 3.33
CA GLY A 83 7.89 -8.54 2.78
C GLY A 83 7.15 -8.66 1.44
N ASN A 84 6.93 -9.91 1.02
CA ASN A 84 6.28 -10.22 -0.25
C ASN A 84 4.75 -10.23 -0.12
N HIS A 85 4.04 -9.95 -1.23
CA HIS A 85 2.57 -9.99 -1.33
C HIS A 85 1.86 -9.11 -0.29
N VAL A 86 2.50 -7.99 0.12
CA VAL A 86 1.95 -7.06 1.10
C VAL A 86 1.03 -6.04 0.44
N PHE A 87 -0.14 -5.82 1.04
CA PHE A 87 -1.04 -4.74 0.67
C PHE A 87 -1.01 -3.62 1.71
N ILE A 88 -0.75 -2.38 1.27
CA ILE A 88 -0.71 -1.20 2.13
C ILE A 88 -1.81 -0.24 1.69
N GLY A 89 -2.80 -0.07 2.57
CA GLY A 89 -3.97 0.78 2.35
C GLY A 89 -3.63 2.27 2.22
N ALA A 90 -4.53 3.02 1.62
CA ALA A 90 -4.38 4.45 1.34
C ALA A 90 -4.08 5.27 2.60
N ASN A 91 -3.26 6.33 2.44
CA ASN A 91 -2.88 7.25 3.53
C ASN A 91 -2.18 6.58 4.73
N THR A 92 -1.60 5.40 4.56
CA THR A 92 -0.82 4.73 5.60
C THR A 92 0.56 5.37 5.74
N THR A 93 1.05 5.47 6.98
CA THR A 93 2.43 5.87 7.28
C THR A 93 3.17 4.72 7.96
N ILE A 94 4.36 4.37 7.44
CA ILE A 94 5.28 3.38 8.00
C ILE A 94 6.46 4.13 8.58
N LEU A 95 6.76 3.89 9.87
CA LEU A 95 7.83 4.58 10.59
C LEU A 95 9.18 3.85 10.46
N PRO A 96 10.30 4.56 10.76
CA PRO A 96 11.64 3.97 10.72
C PRO A 96 11.78 2.76 11.67
N GLY A 97 12.45 1.72 11.22
CA GLY A 97 12.75 0.53 12.02
C GLY A 97 11.68 -0.56 11.94
N VAL A 98 10.62 -0.38 11.12
CA VAL A 98 9.51 -1.33 11.02
C VAL A 98 9.78 -2.44 10.00
N THR A 99 9.46 -3.66 10.38
CA THR A 99 9.40 -4.84 9.51
C THR A 99 7.93 -5.26 9.31
N ILE A 100 7.50 -5.41 8.04
CA ILE A 100 6.19 -5.94 7.67
C ILE A 100 6.41 -7.30 7.03
N GLY A 101 5.84 -8.34 7.64
CA GLY A 101 5.95 -9.72 7.16
C GLY A 101 5.14 -10.00 5.90
N ASP A 102 5.46 -11.11 5.24
CA ASP A 102 4.82 -11.54 3.99
C ASP A 102 3.30 -11.68 4.14
N TYR A 103 2.57 -11.37 3.07
CA TYR A 103 1.10 -11.46 3.01
C TYR A 103 0.36 -10.59 4.04
N ALA A 104 1.02 -9.62 4.67
CA ALA A 104 0.34 -8.71 5.59
C ALA A 104 -0.57 -7.72 4.83
N VAL A 105 -1.64 -7.32 5.51
CA VAL A 105 -2.57 -6.30 5.01
C VAL A 105 -2.60 -5.14 6.01
N ILE A 106 -2.24 -3.96 5.54
CA ILE A 106 -2.29 -2.73 6.34
C ILE A 106 -3.54 -1.95 5.93
N GLY A 107 -4.45 -1.75 6.87
CA GLY A 107 -5.67 -0.96 6.65
C GLY A 107 -5.38 0.50 6.33
N ALA A 108 -6.26 1.13 5.54
CA ALA A 108 -6.12 2.53 5.16
C ALA A 108 -6.08 3.47 6.38
N GLY A 109 -5.32 4.57 6.27
CA GLY A 109 -5.19 5.57 7.33
C GLY A 109 -4.40 5.12 8.56
N SER A 110 -3.67 4.01 8.48
CA SER A 110 -2.91 3.46 9.60
C SER A 110 -1.56 4.15 9.80
N ILE A 111 -1.08 4.17 11.06
CA ILE A 111 0.31 4.53 11.38
C ILE A 111 0.99 3.30 11.98
N VAL A 112 1.88 2.70 11.19
CA VAL A 112 2.61 1.48 11.58
C VAL A 112 3.87 1.89 12.34
N THR A 113 3.86 1.65 13.64
CA THR A 113 4.93 2.06 14.58
C THR A 113 5.75 0.88 15.10
N HIS A 114 5.31 -0.35 14.84
CA HIS A 114 5.93 -1.61 15.28
C HIS A 114 5.85 -2.64 14.16
N ASP A 115 6.62 -3.70 14.31
CA ASP A 115 6.62 -4.79 13.34
C ASP A 115 5.24 -5.43 13.19
N VAL A 116 4.95 -5.85 11.96
CA VAL A 116 3.71 -6.54 11.60
C VAL A 116 4.05 -7.99 11.24
N PRO A 117 3.51 -8.98 11.94
CA PRO A 117 3.73 -10.38 11.60
C PRO A 117 3.22 -10.72 10.19
N ALA A 118 3.81 -11.75 9.58
CA ALA A 118 3.30 -12.28 8.30
C ALA A 118 1.84 -12.72 8.43
N ARG A 119 1.07 -12.62 7.34
CA ARG A 119 -0.35 -13.06 7.24
C ARG A 119 -1.27 -12.40 8.26
N THR A 120 -0.97 -11.17 8.66
CA THR A 120 -1.74 -10.42 9.67
C THR A 120 -2.38 -9.18 9.05
N VAL A 121 -3.60 -8.89 9.42
CA VAL A 121 -4.31 -7.64 9.12
C VAL A 121 -4.16 -6.69 10.28
N VAL A 122 -3.57 -5.52 10.04
CA VAL A 122 -3.44 -4.46 11.06
C VAL A 122 -4.10 -3.18 10.58
N ALA A 123 -4.65 -2.39 11.51
CA ALA A 123 -5.19 -1.06 11.20
C ALA A 123 -5.15 -0.12 12.41
N GLY A 124 -5.32 1.18 12.15
CA GLY A 124 -5.48 2.22 13.18
C GLY A 124 -4.24 3.05 13.46
N VAL A 125 -4.35 3.93 14.48
CA VAL A 125 -3.31 4.89 14.90
C VAL A 125 -3.14 4.78 16.43
N PRO A 126 -2.06 4.14 16.92
CA PRO A 126 -1.12 3.31 16.16
C PRO A 126 -1.79 2.04 15.61
N ALA A 127 -1.23 1.47 14.52
CA ALA A 127 -1.74 0.25 13.93
C ALA A 127 -1.66 -0.93 14.93
N LYS A 128 -2.76 -1.67 15.04
CA LYS A 128 -2.88 -2.86 15.87
C LYS A 128 -3.45 -4.01 15.05
N GLU A 129 -3.15 -5.22 15.48
CA GLU A 129 -3.71 -6.43 14.89
C GLU A 129 -5.24 -6.44 15.00
N ILE A 130 -5.88 -6.78 13.89
CA ILE A 130 -7.34 -6.94 13.76
C ILE A 130 -7.68 -8.42 13.69
N CYS A 131 -7.03 -9.18 12.80
CA CYS A 131 -7.23 -10.61 12.59
C CYS A 131 -6.14 -11.20 11.69
N GLY A 132 -6.13 -12.51 11.49
CA GLY A 132 -5.36 -13.15 10.45
C GLY A 132 -5.91 -12.87 9.04
N VAL A 133 -5.03 -12.92 8.03
CA VAL A 133 -5.44 -12.70 6.62
C VAL A 133 -6.41 -13.77 6.14
N ASP A 134 -6.27 -15.02 6.57
CA ASP A 134 -7.18 -16.09 6.19
C ASP A 134 -8.60 -15.83 6.68
N GLU A 135 -8.75 -15.40 7.93
CA GLU A 135 -10.04 -15.01 8.52
C GLU A 135 -10.62 -13.79 7.79
N TYR A 136 -9.77 -12.81 7.47
CA TYR A 136 -10.17 -11.63 6.73
C TYR A 136 -10.73 -11.99 5.34
N VAL A 137 -10.01 -12.83 4.59
CA VAL A 137 -10.42 -13.29 3.25
C VAL A 137 -11.69 -14.13 3.32
N ALA A 138 -11.79 -15.07 4.27
CA ALA A 138 -12.96 -15.93 4.44
C ALA A 138 -14.25 -15.12 4.63
N ARG A 139 -14.20 -14.08 5.46
CA ARG A 139 -15.33 -13.15 5.66
C ARG A 139 -15.86 -12.52 4.37
N PHE A 140 -14.99 -12.21 3.42
CA PHE A 140 -15.40 -11.65 2.14
C PHE A 140 -15.84 -12.73 1.16
N GLN A 141 -15.21 -13.91 1.21
CA GLN A 141 -15.63 -15.06 0.39
C GLN A 141 -17.07 -15.49 0.70
N GLU A 142 -17.48 -15.46 1.96
CA GLU A 142 -18.87 -15.73 2.38
C GLU A 142 -19.89 -14.70 1.86
N GLN A 143 -19.43 -13.50 1.51
CA GLN A 143 -20.27 -12.43 0.96
C GLN A 143 -20.36 -12.47 -0.57
N MET A 144 -19.53 -13.28 -1.24
CA MET A 144 -19.49 -13.38 -2.70
C MET A 144 -20.59 -14.31 -3.19
N ASP A 145 -21.38 -13.85 -4.16
CA ASP A 145 -22.38 -14.63 -4.89
C ASP A 145 -22.41 -14.22 -6.36
N GLU A 146 -23.22 -14.90 -7.17
CA GLU A 146 -23.36 -14.62 -8.61
C GLU A 146 -23.93 -13.22 -8.91
N THR A 147 -24.61 -12.59 -7.96
CA THR A 147 -25.26 -11.28 -8.15
C THR A 147 -24.30 -10.11 -7.85
N ASN A 148 -23.22 -10.34 -7.12
CA ASN A 148 -22.27 -9.30 -6.71
C ASN A 148 -20.83 -9.55 -7.14
N THR A 149 -20.57 -10.58 -7.97
CA THR A 149 -19.24 -10.92 -8.46
C THR A 149 -19.13 -10.72 -9.97
N PHE A 150 -18.17 -9.92 -10.41
CA PHE A 150 -17.96 -9.50 -11.79
C PHE A 150 -16.57 -9.87 -12.30
N GLY A 151 -16.49 -10.25 -13.57
CA GLY A 151 -15.23 -10.61 -14.23
C GLY A 151 -14.44 -9.40 -14.75
N ASP A 152 -13.31 -9.65 -15.41
CA ASP A 152 -12.33 -8.65 -15.88
C ASP A 152 -12.91 -7.52 -16.74
N GLY A 153 -13.98 -7.76 -17.49
CA GLY A 153 -14.64 -6.75 -18.33
C GLY A 153 -15.33 -5.61 -17.57
N TYR A 154 -15.33 -5.65 -16.24
CA TYR A 154 -15.95 -4.65 -15.37
C TYR A 154 -14.96 -3.65 -14.76
N ARG A 155 -13.67 -3.72 -15.12
CA ARG A 155 -12.66 -2.73 -14.71
C ARG A 155 -12.69 -1.50 -15.61
N MET A 156 -12.36 -0.34 -15.04
CA MET A 156 -12.08 0.87 -15.86
C MET A 156 -10.94 0.60 -16.86
N GLY A 157 -11.16 0.98 -18.12
CA GLY A 157 -10.20 0.70 -19.21
C GLY A 157 -10.44 -0.65 -19.92
N TYR A 158 -11.34 -1.51 -19.43
CA TYR A 158 -11.65 -2.81 -20.04
C TYR A 158 -13.07 -2.88 -20.61
N GLY A 159 -13.61 -1.77 -21.11
CA GLY A 159 -14.91 -1.71 -21.76
C GLY A 159 -16.10 -1.61 -20.78
N LEU A 160 -15.91 -0.89 -19.68
CA LEU A 160 -16.96 -0.56 -18.73
C LEU A 160 -17.97 0.42 -19.37
N ASP A 161 -19.07 -0.12 -19.91
CA ASP A 161 -20.19 0.64 -20.49
C ASP A 161 -21.26 0.99 -19.45
N GLU A 162 -22.29 1.72 -19.87
CA GLU A 162 -23.39 2.15 -18.99
C GLU A 162 -24.23 0.99 -18.46
N SER A 163 -24.39 -0.11 -19.22
CA SER A 163 -25.09 -1.30 -18.76
C SER A 163 -24.35 -1.99 -17.60
N LYS A 164 -23.03 -2.17 -17.75
CA LYS A 164 -22.17 -2.73 -16.72
C LYS A 164 -22.12 -1.86 -15.46
N LYS A 165 -22.05 -0.53 -15.63
CA LYS A 165 -22.14 0.41 -14.51
C LYS A 165 -23.45 0.27 -13.73
N LYS A 166 -24.58 0.16 -14.44
CA LYS A 166 -25.90 -0.08 -13.80
C LYS A 166 -25.93 -1.41 -13.04
N GLY A 167 -25.31 -2.47 -13.60
CA GLY A 167 -25.18 -3.75 -12.92
C GLY A 167 -24.40 -3.65 -11.61
N ILE A 168 -23.24 -2.97 -11.63
CA ILE A 168 -22.44 -2.72 -10.41
C ILE A 168 -23.25 -1.91 -9.40
N LEU A 169 -23.91 -0.82 -9.83
CA LEU A 169 -24.71 0.02 -8.95
C LEU A 169 -25.82 -0.77 -8.25
N ALA A 170 -26.53 -1.62 -8.99
CA ALA A 170 -27.57 -2.47 -8.41
C ALA A 170 -26.98 -3.52 -7.43
N ALA A 171 -25.81 -4.08 -7.76
CA ALA A 171 -25.14 -5.07 -6.91
C ALA A 171 -24.53 -4.45 -5.65
N THR A 172 -24.29 -3.13 -5.61
CA THR A 172 -23.69 -2.43 -4.46
C THR A 172 -24.72 -1.73 -3.57
N ASP A 173 -26.02 -1.91 -3.84
CA ASP A 173 -27.07 -1.34 -2.99
C ASP A 173 -27.11 -2.03 -1.63
N GLY A 174 -26.56 -1.36 -0.61
CA GLY A 174 -26.43 -1.85 0.76
C GLY A 174 -25.42 -2.98 0.99
N LYS A 175 -24.62 -3.37 0.00
CA LYS A 175 -23.61 -4.44 0.10
C LYS A 175 -22.35 -4.16 -0.72
N ILE A 176 -21.32 -4.99 -0.56
CA ILE A 176 -20.07 -4.92 -1.34
C ILE A 176 -20.21 -5.81 -2.59
N ALA A 177 -19.66 -5.35 -3.72
CA ALA A 177 -19.46 -6.16 -4.91
C ALA A 177 -17.98 -6.41 -5.16
N PHE A 178 -17.66 -7.49 -5.88
CA PHE A 178 -16.32 -7.96 -6.16
C PHE A 178 -16.05 -7.93 -7.66
N ILE A 179 -14.94 -7.34 -8.06
CA ILE A 179 -14.50 -7.24 -9.46
C ILE A 179 -13.13 -7.88 -9.57
N ARG A 180 -13.01 -8.83 -10.51
CA ARG A 180 -11.75 -9.52 -10.78
C ARG A 180 -10.72 -8.56 -11.40
#